data_6d209babcc2d1d40e0712133ca8ba8f9
#
_entry.id   6d209babcc2d1d40e0712133ca8ba8f9
#
_cell.length_a   1.000
_cell.length_b   1.000
_cell.length_c   1.000
_cell.angle_alpha   90.00
_cell.angle_beta   90.00
_cell.angle_gamma   90.00
#
_symmetry.space_group_name_H-M   'P 1'
#
loop_
_entity.id
_entity.type
_entity.pdbx_description
1 polymer ?
#
loop_
_entity_poly.entity_id
_entity_poly.type
_entity_poly.pdbx_seq_one_letter_code
_entity_poly.pdbx_strand_id
1 'polypeptide(L)'
;MASAPLPPYHIFPDFLDGGQHKALLQLALASEAEFGPATIVAGTKEVVHRGQRTSRKRKGGLGPLKDMFSDRVRRAAPLMFTKTGVPKADIWRLELELVAHNDGDHFGRHIDTLTGEPACAGEAARSARLLSGVYYFYQEPKGFTGGELRVHRFGGDGGPGNFIDVDPAQNSFVVFPSFASHEVLEVGCPSGIFEHSRFSVNCWIHRRL
;
A
#
# COMPACT_ATOMS: atom_id res chain seq x y z
N MET A 1 1.83 -31.99 8.31
CA MET A 1 2.76 -30.93 8.77
C MET A 1 1.94 -29.69 9.09
N ALA A 2 2.23 -28.97 10.17
CA ALA A 2 1.52 -27.73 10.46
C ALA A 2 1.83 -26.69 9.37
N SER A 3 0.80 -26.02 8.86
CA SER A 3 0.97 -24.94 7.88
C SER A 3 1.80 -23.82 8.52
N ALA A 4 2.74 -23.23 7.78
CA ALA A 4 3.51 -22.07 8.25
C ALA A 4 2.58 -20.91 8.66
N PRO A 5 2.94 -20.13 9.68
CA PRO A 5 2.06 -19.07 10.16
C PRO A 5 1.90 -17.95 9.11
N LEU A 6 0.72 -17.34 9.09
CA LEU A 6 0.50 -16.09 8.36
C LEU A 6 1.14 -14.93 9.12
N PRO A 7 1.73 -13.95 8.43
CA PRO A 7 2.04 -12.66 9.03
C PRO A 7 0.77 -12.03 9.63
N PRO A 8 0.83 -11.47 10.84
CA PRO A 8 -0.32 -10.78 11.40
C PRO A 8 -0.69 -9.57 10.56
N TYR A 9 -1.98 -9.37 10.34
CA TYR A 9 -2.52 -8.19 9.65
C TYR A 9 -3.82 -7.75 10.31
N HIS A 10 -4.25 -6.54 10.02
CA HIS A 10 -5.52 -6.02 10.51
C HIS A 10 -6.18 -5.11 9.48
N ILE A 11 -7.50 -5.16 9.42
CA ILE A 11 -8.33 -4.33 8.54
C ILE A 11 -9.13 -3.35 9.38
N PHE A 12 -9.01 -2.07 9.08
CA PHE A 12 -9.83 -1.01 9.64
C PHE A 12 -10.90 -0.64 8.59
N PRO A 13 -12.16 -1.07 8.77
CA PRO A 13 -13.25 -0.58 7.94
C PRO A 13 -13.53 0.90 8.27
N ASP A 14 -14.17 1.61 7.35
CA ASP A 14 -14.56 3.02 7.50
C ASP A 14 -13.42 3.88 8.07
N PHE A 15 -12.22 3.72 7.47
CA PHE A 15 -11.00 4.33 8.01
C PHE A 15 -11.03 5.85 7.99
N LEU A 16 -11.56 6.47 6.95
CA LEU A 16 -11.78 7.91 6.84
C LEU A 16 -13.27 8.23 7.07
N ASP A 17 -13.58 9.41 7.56
CA ASP A 17 -14.96 9.89 7.52
C ASP A 17 -15.40 10.18 6.07
N GLY A 18 -16.71 10.32 5.87
CA GLY A 18 -17.28 10.47 4.53
C GLY A 18 -16.78 11.71 3.78
N GLY A 19 -16.48 12.80 4.48
CA GLY A 19 -15.92 14.01 3.88
C GLY A 19 -14.48 13.83 3.43
N GLN A 20 -13.65 13.22 4.27
CA GLN A 20 -12.26 12.91 3.99
C GLN A 20 -12.11 11.90 2.84
N HIS A 21 -12.93 10.84 2.87
CA HIS A 21 -12.98 9.84 1.82
C HIS A 21 -13.34 10.48 0.46
N LYS A 22 -14.43 11.28 0.42
CA LYS A 22 -14.85 11.99 -0.78
C LYS A 22 -13.78 12.93 -1.31
N ALA A 23 -13.13 13.71 -0.43
CA ALA A 23 -12.06 14.63 -0.82
C ALA A 23 -10.89 13.90 -1.45
N LEU A 24 -10.50 12.74 -0.93
CA LEU A 24 -9.40 11.93 -1.49
C LEU A 24 -9.76 11.36 -2.88
N LEU A 25 -10.99 10.87 -3.05
CA LEU A 25 -11.48 10.42 -4.36
C LEU A 25 -11.50 11.57 -5.36
N GLN A 26 -12.02 12.73 -4.98
CA GLN A 26 -12.02 13.93 -5.84
C GLN A 26 -10.60 14.36 -6.24
N LEU A 27 -9.64 14.32 -5.30
CA LEU A 27 -8.23 14.59 -5.62
C LEU A 27 -7.70 13.61 -6.68
N ALA A 28 -7.94 12.31 -6.53
CA ALA A 28 -7.48 11.31 -7.49
C ALA A 28 -8.07 11.57 -8.88
N LEU A 29 -9.37 11.74 -8.98
CA LEU A 29 -10.08 11.94 -10.25
C LEU A 29 -9.67 13.25 -10.95
N ALA A 30 -9.52 14.33 -10.20
CA ALA A 30 -9.15 15.64 -10.75
C ALA A 30 -7.67 15.74 -11.21
N SER A 31 -6.83 14.77 -10.86
CA SER A 31 -5.39 14.85 -11.11
C SER A 31 -4.83 13.71 -11.98
N GLU A 32 -5.64 13.11 -12.87
CA GLU A 32 -5.19 12.00 -13.72
C GLU A 32 -3.89 12.31 -14.47
N ALA A 33 -3.73 13.52 -15.00
CA ALA A 33 -2.53 13.95 -15.74
C ALA A 33 -1.25 13.95 -14.88
N GLU A 34 -1.38 13.93 -13.55
CA GLU A 34 -0.25 13.86 -12.62
C GLU A 34 0.19 12.42 -12.30
N PHE A 35 -0.59 11.42 -12.73
CA PHE A 35 -0.25 10.02 -12.54
C PHE A 35 0.72 9.53 -13.62
N GLY A 36 1.90 9.13 -13.20
CA GLY A 36 2.92 8.51 -14.05
C GLY A 36 3.26 7.10 -13.60
N PRO A 37 4.08 6.36 -14.37
CA PRO A 37 4.50 5.01 -13.99
C PRO A 37 5.05 4.97 -12.57
N ALA A 38 4.60 4.01 -11.78
CA ALA A 38 5.13 3.79 -10.45
C ALA A 38 6.54 3.17 -10.55
N THR A 39 7.37 3.49 -9.55
CA THR A 39 8.77 3.02 -9.47
C THR A 39 8.91 1.95 -8.40
N ILE A 40 9.95 1.14 -8.50
CA ILE A 40 10.46 0.27 -7.44
C ILE A 40 11.88 0.69 -7.09
N VAL A 41 12.33 0.37 -5.89
CA VAL A 41 13.72 0.59 -5.49
C VAL A 41 14.54 -0.60 -5.97
N ALA A 42 15.52 -0.34 -6.85
CA ALA A 42 16.50 -1.32 -7.32
C ALA A 42 17.91 -0.82 -6.96
N GLY A 43 18.51 -1.44 -5.95
CA GLY A 43 19.76 -0.95 -5.37
C GLY A 43 19.56 0.45 -4.77
N THR A 44 20.26 1.46 -5.30
CA THR A 44 20.22 2.85 -4.81
C THR A 44 19.28 3.77 -5.60
N LYS A 45 18.57 3.24 -6.60
CA LYS A 45 17.77 4.06 -7.55
C LYS A 45 16.32 3.62 -7.59
N GLU A 46 15.43 4.59 -7.76
CA GLU A 46 14.07 4.32 -8.20
C GLU A 46 14.07 4.06 -9.72
N VAL A 47 13.50 2.93 -10.12
CA VAL A 47 13.38 2.54 -11.53
C VAL A 47 11.96 2.09 -11.85
N VAL A 48 11.54 2.30 -13.09
CA VAL A 48 10.32 1.71 -13.62
C VAL A 48 10.64 0.29 -14.08
N HIS A 49 10.01 -0.71 -13.45
CA HIS A 49 10.19 -2.12 -13.79
C HIS A 49 8.83 -2.76 -14.06
N ARG A 50 8.38 -2.69 -15.32
CA ARG A 50 7.03 -3.10 -15.73
C ARG A 50 6.72 -4.59 -15.51
N GLY A 51 7.72 -5.45 -15.48
CA GLY A 51 7.54 -6.87 -15.13
C GLY A 51 7.27 -7.11 -13.65
N GLN A 52 7.54 -6.11 -12.78
CA GLN A 52 7.31 -6.20 -11.34
C GLN A 52 6.13 -5.34 -10.88
N ARG A 53 5.99 -4.12 -11.43
CA ARG A 53 4.95 -3.16 -11.06
C ARG A 53 4.50 -2.35 -12.27
N THR A 54 3.22 -2.38 -12.60
CA THR A 54 2.65 -1.67 -13.74
C THR A 54 1.79 -0.47 -13.36
N SER A 55 1.40 -0.34 -12.08
CA SER A 55 0.56 0.74 -11.56
C SER A 55 1.11 2.14 -11.83
N ARG A 56 0.25 3.15 -11.72
CA ARG A 56 0.61 4.56 -11.81
C ARG A 56 0.59 5.21 -10.42
N LYS A 57 1.55 6.11 -10.13
CA LYS A 57 1.54 6.92 -8.91
C LYS A 57 1.42 8.40 -9.21
N ARG A 58 0.72 9.14 -8.36
CA ARG A 58 0.60 10.59 -8.47
C ARG A 58 1.89 11.28 -8.02
N LYS A 59 2.47 12.13 -8.85
CA LYS A 59 3.75 12.83 -8.58
C LYS A 59 3.68 13.73 -7.35
N GLY A 60 2.55 14.36 -7.10
CA GLY A 60 2.33 15.22 -5.93
C GLY A 60 1.90 14.48 -4.66
N GLY A 61 1.95 13.13 -4.62
CA GLY A 61 1.45 12.32 -3.49
C GLY A 61 0.01 12.67 -3.14
N LEU A 62 -0.30 12.89 -1.87
CA LEU A 62 -1.63 13.29 -1.41
C LEU A 62 -1.87 14.82 -1.45
N GLY A 63 -0.87 15.62 -1.87
CA GLY A 63 -0.99 17.08 -1.93
C GLY A 63 -1.53 17.67 -0.62
N PRO A 64 -2.60 18.51 -0.68
CA PRO A 64 -3.15 19.17 0.50
C PRO A 64 -3.80 18.22 1.52
N LEU A 65 -4.08 16.97 1.13
CA LEU A 65 -4.69 15.97 2.03
C LEU A 65 -3.68 15.15 2.82
N LYS A 66 -2.37 15.42 2.64
CA LYS A 66 -1.30 14.66 3.30
C LYS A 66 -1.40 14.70 4.82
N ASP A 67 -1.59 15.88 5.39
CA ASP A 67 -1.62 16.05 6.84
C ASP A 67 -2.87 15.40 7.45
N MET A 68 -4.03 15.57 6.83
CA MET A 68 -5.28 14.93 7.23
C MET A 68 -5.12 13.39 7.30
N PHE A 69 -4.58 12.78 6.25
CA PHE A 69 -4.37 11.34 6.20
C PHE A 69 -3.32 10.89 7.21
N SER A 70 -2.21 11.64 7.33
CA SER A 70 -1.14 11.37 8.30
C SER A 70 -1.64 11.39 9.74
N ASP A 71 -2.47 12.35 10.10
CA ASP A 71 -3.07 12.46 11.43
C ASP A 71 -4.00 11.28 11.73
N ARG A 72 -4.77 10.84 10.73
CA ARG A 72 -5.63 9.66 10.88
C ARG A 72 -4.82 8.39 11.13
N VAL A 73 -3.72 8.20 10.38
CA VAL A 73 -2.78 7.08 10.57
C VAL A 73 -2.14 7.15 11.96
N ARG A 74 -1.62 8.31 12.37
CA ARG A 74 -0.98 8.48 13.70
C ARG A 74 -1.92 8.16 14.85
N ARG A 75 -3.18 8.57 14.77
CA ARG A 75 -4.21 8.23 15.78
C ARG A 75 -4.50 6.74 15.84
N ALA A 76 -4.50 6.03 14.72
CA ALA A 76 -4.75 4.59 14.66
C ALA A 76 -3.51 3.73 14.99
N ALA A 77 -2.30 4.30 14.91
CA ALA A 77 -1.04 3.56 15.02
C ALA A 77 -0.88 2.74 16.31
N PRO A 78 -1.29 3.18 17.50
CA PRO A 78 -1.20 2.35 18.71
C PRO A 78 -1.94 1.01 18.55
N LEU A 79 -3.11 1.03 17.94
CA LEU A 79 -3.88 -0.18 17.65
C LEU A 79 -3.23 -1.01 16.53
N MET A 80 -2.66 -0.36 15.51
CA MET A 80 -1.93 -1.03 14.42
C MET A 80 -0.77 -1.86 14.97
N PHE A 81 0.07 -1.28 15.85
CA PHE A 81 1.17 -2.00 16.51
C PHE A 81 0.64 -3.19 17.34
N THR A 82 -0.41 -2.98 18.11
CA THR A 82 -1.02 -4.05 18.92
C THR A 82 -1.52 -5.20 18.03
N LYS A 83 -2.24 -4.90 16.96
CA LYS A 83 -2.87 -5.91 16.10
C LYS A 83 -1.87 -6.67 15.22
N THR A 84 -0.77 -6.03 14.85
CA THR A 84 0.27 -6.64 14.03
C THR A 84 1.37 -7.32 14.86
N GLY A 85 1.37 -7.15 16.19
CA GLY A 85 2.42 -7.69 17.05
C GLY A 85 3.80 -7.06 16.85
N VAL A 86 3.90 -6.01 16.02
CA VAL A 86 5.15 -5.25 15.86
C VAL A 86 5.37 -4.41 17.12
N PRO A 87 6.57 -4.43 17.72
CA PRO A 87 6.88 -3.61 18.88
C PRO A 87 6.57 -2.13 18.65
N LYS A 88 5.85 -1.52 19.58
CA LYS A 88 5.54 -0.08 19.53
C LYS A 88 6.82 0.74 19.43
N ALA A 89 6.83 1.70 18.52
CA ALA A 89 7.92 2.65 18.33
C ALA A 89 7.36 4.04 18.03
N ASP A 90 8.18 5.06 18.24
CA ASP A 90 7.84 6.41 17.81
C ASP A 90 7.82 6.49 16.28
N ILE A 91 6.75 7.09 15.76
CA ILE A 91 6.61 7.31 14.32
C ILE A 91 7.48 8.50 13.94
N TRP A 92 8.63 8.20 13.37
CA TRP A 92 9.52 9.23 12.90
C TRP A 92 9.03 9.86 11.59
N ARG A 93 8.58 9.03 10.64
CA ARG A 93 8.11 9.46 9.32
C ARG A 93 6.96 8.58 8.82
N LEU A 94 6.03 9.20 8.11
CA LEU A 94 5.08 8.50 7.24
C LEU A 94 5.46 8.76 5.79
N GLU A 95 5.60 7.70 5.03
CA GLU A 95 5.78 7.74 3.58
C GLU A 95 4.46 7.37 2.94
N LEU A 96 3.96 8.22 2.03
CA LEU A 96 2.62 8.09 1.43
C LEU A 96 2.72 8.16 -0.08
N GLU A 97 2.10 7.20 -0.77
CA GLU A 97 1.93 7.23 -2.23
C GLU A 97 0.45 7.11 -2.58
N LEU A 98 -0.05 8.00 -3.44
CA LEU A 98 -1.36 7.85 -4.08
C LEU A 98 -1.18 7.10 -5.39
N VAL A 99 -1.83 5.94 -5.50
CA VAL A 99 -1.62 4.95 -6.56
C VAL A 99 -2.94 4.60 -7.23
N ALA A 100 -2.90 4.42 -8.55
CA ALA A 100 -3.99 3.90 -9.37
C ALA A 100 -3.55 2.60 -10.04
N HIS A 101 -4.38 1.56 -9.94
CA HIS A 101 -4.28 0.33 -10.72
C HIS A 101 -5.47 0.27 -11.67
N ASN A 102 -5.20 0.14 -12.96
CA ASN A 102 -6.20 0.00 -14.02
C ASN A 102 -6.09 -1.39 -14.66
N ASP A 103 -6.64 -1.58 -15.84
CA ASP A 103 -6.69 -2.88 -16.51
C ASP A 103 -5.28 -3.50 -16.72
N GLY A 104 -5.10 -4.75 -16.28
CA GLY A 104 -3.82 -5.47 -16.32
C GLY A 104 -2.78 -5.03 -15.27
N ASP A 105 -3.08 -4.02 -14.46
CA ASP A 105 -2.11 -3.52 -13.48
C ASP A 105 -1.97 -4.47 -12.28
N HIS A 106 -0.72 -4.66 -11.86
CA HIS A 106 -0.35 -5.53 -10.74
C HIS A 106 0.92 -5.02 -10.04
N PHE A 107 1.25 -5.62 -8.89
CA PHE A 107 2.54 -5.47 -8.25
C PHE A 107 2.99 -6.84 -7.73
N GLY A 108 4.01 -7.40 -8.35
CA GLY A 108 4.53 -8.73 -8.06
C GLY A 108 5.05 -8.88 -6.62
N ARG A 109 5.23 -10.12 -6.20
CA ARG A 109 5.62 -10.50 -4.83
C ARG A 109 6.90 -9.80 -4.38
N HIS A 110 6.84 -9.15 -3.22
CA HIS A 110 7.95 -8.39 -2.60
C HIS A 110 7.78 -8.27 -1.08
N ILE A 111 8.75 -7.65 -0.43
CA ILE A 111 8.68 -7.13 0.94
C ILE A 111 8.99 -5.64 0.91
N ASP A 112 8.46 -4.91 1.87
CA ASP A 112 8.67 -3.46 1.97
C ASP A 112 9.89 -3.06 2.80
N THR A 113 10.44 -4.00 3.57
CA THR A 113 11.68 -3.78 4.31
C THR A 113 12.85 -3.77 3.33
N LEU A 114 13.63 -2.71 3.34
CA LEU A 114 14.84 -2.64 2.55
C LEU A 114 15.86 -3.65 3.12
N THR A 115 16.21 -4.66 2.31
CA THR A 115 17.25 -5.64 2.61
C THR A 115 18.53 -5.22 1.88
N GLY A 116 19.56 -4.85 2.65
CA GLY A 116 20.85 -4.46 2.09
C GLY A 116 21.45 -3.24 2.80
N GLU A 117 22.67 -2.88 2.38
CA GLU A 117 23.33 -1.62 2.78
C GLU A 117 22.38 -0.45 2.52
N PRO A 118 22.36 0.59 3.37
CA PRO A 118 21.50 1.74 3.17
C PRO A 118 21.76 2.36 1.80
N ALA A 119 20.92 2.02 0.87
CA ALA A 119 21.02 2.41 -0.54
C ALA A 119 20.81 3.91 -0.77
N CYS A 120 20.50 4.65 0.28
CA CYS A 120 20.17 6.07 0.22
C CYS A 120 21.05 6.87 1.18
N ALA A 121 21.70 7.90 0.69
CA ALA A 121 22.25 8.94 1.53
C ALA A 121 21.11 9.82 2.08
N GLY A 122 21.26 10.35 3.29
CA GLY A 122 20.28 11.27 3.89
C GLY A 122 19.31 10.63 4.89
N GLU A 123 18.13 11.22 5.02
CA GLU A 123 17.12 10.81 6.02
C GLU A 123 16.59 9.39 5.82
N ALA A 124 16.50 8.90 4.58
CA ALA A 124 16.05 7.54 4.28
C ALA A 124 16.99 6.47 4.86
N ALA A 125 18.31 6.74 4.89
CA ALA A 125 19.31 5.84 5.50
C ALA A 125 19.22 5.75 7.03
N ARG A 126 18.44 6.66 7.66
CA ARG A 126 18.29 6.74 9.13
C ARG A 126 16.95 6.21 9.62
N SER A 127 16.22 5.53 8.77
CA SER A 127 14.90 5.01 9.12
C SER A 127 14.64 3.61 8.59
N ALA A 128 13.83 2.84 9.34
CA ALA A 128 13.34 1.54 8.91
C ALA A 128 11.82 1.55 8.84
N ARG A 129 11.26 0.96 7.78
CA ARG A 129 9.83 0.67 7.66
C ARG A 129 9.45 -0.43 8.65
N LEU A 130 8.50 -0.17 9.52
CA LEU A 130 7.98 -1.12 10.50
C LEU A 130 6.67 -1.73 10.05
N LEU A 131 5.74 -0.88 9.63
CA LEU A 131 4.41 -1.27 9.19
C LEU A 131 4.17 -0.72 7.79
N SER A 132 3.56 -1.57 6.97
CA SER A 132 2.99 -1.23 5.69
C SER A 132 1.48 -1.18 5.80
N GLY A 133 0.87 -0.20 5.17
CA GLY A 133 -0.57 -0.06 5.10
C GLY A 133 -1.05 0.30 3.71
N VAL A 134 -2.24 -0.15 3.38
CA VAL A 134 -2.89 0.16 2.11
C VAL A 134 -4.32 0.59 2.39
N TYR A 135 -4.64 1.82 2.05
CA TYR A 135 -5.99 2.35 2.11
C TYR A 135 -6.62 2.25 0.73
N TYR A 136 -7.84 1.70 0.64
CA TYR A 136 -8.55 1.47 -0.61
C TYR A 136 -9.72 2.42 -0.78
N PHE A 137 -9.87 2.91 -2.01
CA PHE A 137 -11.01 3.71 -2.41
C PHE A 137 -11.20 3.67 -3.92
N TYR A 138 -12.42 3.89 -4.36
CA TYR A 138 -12.79 3.90 -5.78
C TYR A 138 -14.11 4.64 -5.99
N GLN A 139 -14.42 4.95 -7.24
CA GLN A 139 -15.72 5.51 -7.60
C GLN A 139 -16.77 4.41 -7.64
N GLU A 140 -17.92 4.68 -7.08
CA GLU A 140 -19.06 3.78 -7.20
C GLU A 140 -19.94 4.13 -8.42
N PRO A 141 -20.51 3.11 -9.11
CA PRO A 141 -20.32 1.68 -8.86
C PRO A 141 -18.88 1.20 -9.15
N LYS A 142 -18.41 0.18 -8.41
CA LYS A 142 -17.06 -0.41 -8.57
C LYS A 142 -16.84 -0.83 -10.03
N GLY A 143 -15.89 -0.20 -10.72
CA GLY A 143 -15.60 -0.39 -12.14
C GLY A 143 -14.51 -1.43 -12.45
N PHE A 144 -14.04 -2.17 -11.44
CA PHE A 144 -12.95 -3.15 -11.57
C PHE A 144 -13.25 -4.43 -10.79
N THR A 145 -12.50 -5.48 -11.12
CA THR A 145 -12.42 -6.77 -10.42
C THR A 145 -10.96 -7.07 -10.08
N GLY A 146 -10.69 -8.05 -9.22
CA GLY A 146 -9.33 -8.38 -8.83
C GLY A 146 -8.65 -7.30 -7.98
N GLY A 147 -7.33 -7.25 -8.02
CA GLY A 147 -6.53 -6.27 -7.28
C GLY A 147 -6.48 -6.55 -5.78
N GLU A 148 -6.73 -7.78 -5.35
CA GLU A 148 -6.59 -8.18 -3.95
C GLU A 148 -5.14 -8.02 -3.51
N LEU A 149 -4.95 -7.70 -2.23
CA LEU A 149 -3.65 -7.78 -1.57
C LEU A 149 -3.45 -9.23 -1.11
N ARG A 150 -2.54 -9.94 -1.76
CA ARG A 150 -2.14 -11.27 -1.35
C ARG A 150 -1.02 -11.20 -0.34
N VAL A 151 -1.25 -11.76 0.86
CA VAL A 151 -0.24 -11.87 1.93
C VAL A 151 0.19 -13.33 2.05
N HIS A 152 1.49 -13.59 1.88
CA HIS A 152 2.05 -14.94 1.89
C HIS A 152 2.42 -15.40 3.30
N ARG A 153 2.26 -16.70 3.57
CA ARG A 153 2.77 -17.34 4.80
C ARG A 153 4.29 -17.30 4.82
N PHE A 154 4.86 -17.31 6.01
CA PHE A 154 6.32 -17.40 6.16
C PHE A 154 6.87 -18.68 5.53
N GLY A 155 7.88 -18.53 4.67
CA GLY A 155 8.47 -19.67 3.95
C GLY A 155 7.55 -20.34 2.93
N GLY A 156 6.38 -19.80 2.66
CA GLY A 156 5.46 -20.32 1.64
C GLY A 156 6.00 -20.12 0.23
N ASP A 157 5.83 -21.14 -0.60
CA ASP A 157 6.23 -21.15 -2.03
C ASP A 157 5.23 -20.41 -2.95
N GLY A 158 4.12 -19.93 -2.39
CA GLY A 158 3.02 -19.31 -3.15
C GLY A 158 1.97 -20.29 -3.67
N GLY A 159 2.12 -21.58 -3.36
CA GLY A 159 1.12 -22.59 -3.70
C GLY A 159 -0.19 -22.44 -2.92
N PRO A 160 -1.24 -23.18 -3.32
CA PRO A 160 -2.55 -23.11 -2.69
C PRO A 160 -2.51 -23.29 -1.17
N GLY A 161 -3.18 -22.44 -0.41
CA GLY A 161 -3.19 -22.47 1.06
C GLY A 161 -1.99 -21.78 1.73
N ASN A 162 -1.01 -21.30 0.96
CA ASN A 162 0.17 -20.59 1.47
C ASN A 162 0.05 -19.06 1.45
N PHE A 163 -1.14 -18.54 1.27
CA PHE A 163 -1.45 -17.11 1.27
C PHE A 163 -2.89 -16.87 1.73
N ILE A 164 -3.21 -15.60 1.93
CA ILE A 164 -4.58 -15.07 1.99
C ILE A 164 -4.70 -13.93 1.01
N ASP A 165 -5.89 -13.74 0.48
CA ASP A 165 -6.24 -12.60 -0.35
C ASP A 165 -7.15 -11.66 0.45
N VAL A 166 -6.78 -10.38 0.49
CA VAL A 166 -7.53 -9.32 1.15
C VAL A 166 -8.18 -8.46 0.08
N ASP A 167 -9.50 -8.46 0.05
CA ASP A 167 -10.29 -7.67 -0.91
C ASP A 167 -10.04 -6.16 -0.72
N PRO A 168 -9.88 -5.38 -1.81
CA PRO A 168 -9.77 -3.92 -1.76
C PRO A 168 -11.14 -3.29 -1.50
N ALA A 169 -11.66 -3.46 -0.28
CA ALA A 169 -12.95 -2.95 0.12
C ALA A 169 -12.94 -1.41 0.24
N GLN A 170 -14.06 -0.78 -0.18
CA GLN A 170 -14.22 0.68 -0.13
C GLN A 170 -13.98 1.22 1.28
N ASN A 171 -13.23 2.33 1.38
CA ASN A 171 -12.90 3.01 2.64
C ASN A 171 -12.27 2.11 3.71
N SER A 172 -11.53 1.08 3.32
CA SER A 172 -10.81 0.21 4.24
C SER A 172 -9.30 0.48 4.25
N PHE A 173 -8.67 0.32 5.41
CA PHE A 173 -7.21 0.39 5.57
C PHE A 173 -6.68 -0.92 6.12
N VAL A 174 -5.85 -1.59 5.34
CA VAL A 174 -5.17 -2.82 5.74
C VAL A 174 -3.78 -2.48 6.24
N VAL A 175 -3.35 -3.07 7.35
CA VAL A 175 -2.01 -2.89 7.92
C VAL A 175 -1.38 -4.23 8.23
N PHE A 176 -0.07 -4.35 7.97
CA PHE A 176 0.75 -5.53 8.20
C PHE A 176 2.22 -5.16 8.43
N PRO A 177 3.06 -6.05 9.00
CA PRO A 177 4.48 -5.80 9.16
C PRO A 177 5.18 -5.64 7.81
N SER A 178 6.07 -4.65 7.66
CA SER A 178 6.74 -4.36 6.38
C SER A 178 7.62 -5.49 5.85
N PHE A 179 8.01 -6.45 6.71
CA PHE A 179 8.73 -7.66 6.30
C PHE A 179 7.83 -8.76 5.73
N ALA A 180 6.51 -8.64 5.83
CA ALA A 180 5.58 -9.62 5.29
C ALA A 180 5.65 -9.64 3.76
N SER A 181 5.85 -10.82 3.19
CA SER A 181 5.85 -11.00 1.74
C SER A 181 4.44 -10.86 1.20
N HIS A 182 4.26 -9.98 0.22
CA HIS A 182 2.95 -9.66 -0.33
C HIS A 182 3.03 -9.26 -1.80
N GLU A 183 1.88 -9.24 -2.46
CA GLU A 183 1.71 -8.81 -3.85
C GLU A 183 0.33 -8.19 -4.05
N VAL A 184 0.16 -7.39 -5.11
CA VAL A 184 -1.14 -6.95 -5.60
C VAL A 184 -1.47 -7.77 -6.83
N LEU A 185 -2.57 -8.51 -6.77
CA LEU A 185 -3.03 -9.31 -7.90
C LEU A 185 -3.48 -8.41 -9.05
N GLU A 186 -3.53 -8.97 -10.24
CA GLU A 186 -3.93 -8.24 -11.44
C GLU A 186 -5.34 -7.66 -11.28
N VAL A 187 -5.49 -6.43 -11.72
CA VAL A 187 -6.76 -5.71 -11.77
C VAL A 187 -7.38 -5.90 -13.15
N GLY A 188 -8.63 -6.33 -13.20
CA GLY A 188 -9.43 -6.33 -14.41
C GLY A 188 -10.32 -5.09 -14.45
N CYS A 189 -10.01 -4.14 -15.32
CA CYS A 189 -10.79 -2.93 -15.56
C CYS A 189 -11.09 -2.78 -17.06
N PRO A 190 -12.03 -3.57 -17.61
CA PRO A 190 -12.21 -3.70 -19.07
C PRO A 190 -12.54 -2.38 -19.78
N SER A 191 -13.04 -1.39 -19.07
CA SER A 191 -13.30 -0.07 -19.65
C SER A 191 -12.03 0.71 -19.99
N GLY A 192 -10.91 0.42 -19.28
CA GLY A 192 -9.69 1.20 -19.35
C GLY A 192 -9.81 2.64 -18.86
N ILE A 193 -11.01 3.07 -18.41
CA ILE A 193 -11.27 4.44 -17.96
C ILE A 193 -10.57 4.66 -16.61
N PHE A 194 -9.82 5.76 -16.47
CA PHE A 194 -9.07 6.06 -15.25
C PHE A 194 -9.94 6.15 -13.99
N GLU A 195 -11.12 6.74 -14.11
CA GLU A 195 -12.08 6.88 -13.03
C GLU A 195 -12.55 5.54 -12.45
N HIS A 196 -12.48 4.47 -13.25
CA HIS A 196 -12.83 3.12 -12.84
C HIS A 196 -11.67 2.36 -12.19
N SER A 197 -10.52 2.99 -12.02
CA SER A 197 -9.35 2.37 -11.39
C SER A 197 -9.59 2.00 -9.93
N ARG A 198 -8.85 0.99 -9.48
CA ARG A 198 -8.63 0.71 -8.07
C ARG A 198 -7.61 1.71 -7.52
N PHE A 199 -8.07 2.71 -6.79
CA PHE A 199 -7.17 3.65 -6.12
C PHE A 199 -6.73 3.14 -4.77
N SER A 200 -5.51 3.48 -4.38
CA SER A 200 -5.00 3.22 -3.03
C SER A 200 -4.07 4.33 -2.54
N VAL A 201 -4.01 4.49 -1.21
CA VAL A 201 -2.89 5.18 -0.56
C VAL A 201 -2.03 4.12 0.09
N ASN A 202 -0.82 3.93 -0.44
CA ASN A 202 0.19 3.15 0.25
C ASN A 202 0.82 4.00 1.35
N CYS A 203 1.02 3.42 2.51
CA CYS A 203 1.52 4.09 3.70
C CYS A 203 2.59 3.23 4.37
N TRP A 204 3.79 3.79 4.56
CA TRP A 204 4.83 3.13 5.35
C TRP A 204 5.12 3.92 6.61
N ILE A 205 5.04 3.23 7.75
CA ILE A 205 5.33 3.79 9.06
C ILE A 205 6.80 3.49 9.37
N HIS A 206 7.59 4.54 9.53
CA HIS A 206 9.02 4.44 9.80
C HIS A 206 9.35 4.75 11.26
N ARG A 207 10.29 4.01 11.83
CA ARG A 207 11.03 4.41 13.02
C ARG A 207 12.38 5.04 12.62
N ARG A 208 12.98 5.79 13.52
CA ARG A 208 14.39 6.19 13.43
C ARG A 208 15.27 4.98 13.77
N LEU A 209 16.40 4.84 13.05
CA LEU A 209 17.48 3.89 13.34
C LEU A 209 18.46 4.49 14.35
#